data_25c3cb2131761535d7ed84c92fd35a1f
#
_entry.id   25c3cb2131761535d7ed84c92fd35a1f
#
_cell.length_a   1.000
_cell.length_b   1.000
_cell.length_c   1.000
_cell.angle_alpha   90.00
_cell.angle_beta   90.00
_cell.angle_gamma   90.00
#
_symmetry.space_group_name_H-M   'P 1'
#
loop_
_entity.id
_entity.type
_entity.pdbx_description
1 polymer ?
#
loop_
_entity_poly.entity_id
_entity_poly.type
_entity_poly.pdbx_seq_one_letter_code
_entity_poly.pdbx_strand_id
1 'polypeptide(L)'
;MKKNLIIGAATGYKYGPMKYFFTSLKKIDFDGDIAILVSDKIDEETKNALLAHGVILIYVKSGSIEFTKKYAQSRFWKIHRLPHKLLFKLLNTGKNKLCKLSKYVKIFHLISGSRYCYYYDYLLANRDKYKFILTTDVRDVVFQADPFAGLDGEALHFYEQDDAIRYNSYTSYWIKHAFGKKALAAIEDKKSICSGTTIGSFGRMMDYLEKMITVQAQITGRLTGLGGFDQGVHDYMIYNNYFPGSDVIENPAGEVVTLENLDTVTLTDNQELVNRYNRVIPVVHLYDRYPDLKLKALL
;
A
#
# COMPACT_ATOMS: atom_id res chain seq x y z
N MET A 1 -10.82 -24.57 2.99
CA MET A 1 -11.29 -23.17 3.16
C MET A 1 -10.31 -22.23 2.50
N LYS A 2 -10.76 -21.07 1.98
CA LYS A 2 -9.86 -20.03 1.50
C LYS A 2 -9.15 -19.37 2.68
N LYS A 3 -7.86 -19.06 2.52
CA LYS A 3 -7.05 -18.37 3.54
C LYS A 3 -7.19 -16.84 3.42
N ASN A 4 -6.68 -16.12 4.41
CA ASN A 4 -6.42 -14.69 4.31
C ASN A 4 -4.97 -14.45 3.85
N LEU A 5 -4.70 -13.27 3.27
CA LEU A 5 -3.37 -12.90 2.79
C LEU A 5 -2.98 -11.52 3.30
N ILE A 6 -1.77 -11.42 3.82
CA ILE A 6 -1.08 -10.15 4.03
C ILE A 6 -0.01 -10.02 2.93
N ILE A 7 -0.06 -8.93 2.15
CA ILE A 7 0.88 -8.70 1.05
C ILE A 7 1.49 -7.31 1.15
N GLY A 8 2.82 -7.25 1.10
CA GLY A 8 3.56 -6.01 1.25
C GLY A 8 4.79 -5.89 0.34
N ALA A 9 5.45 -4.72 0.38
CA ALA A 9 6.65 -4.47 -0.42
C ALA A 9 7.84 -4.11 0.47
N ALA A 10 8.94 -4.85 0.32
CA ALA A 10 10.18 -4.70 1.07
C ALA A 10 11.43 -4.62 0.17
N THR A 11 11.26 -4.10 -1.05
CA THR A 11 12.38 -3.97 -1.99
C THR A 11 13.43 -2.99 -1.46
N GLY A 12 14.66 -3.50 -1.21
CA GLY A 12 15.78 -2.69 -0.73
C GLY A 12 15.88 -2.57 0.79
N TYR A 13 15.01 -3.22 1.55
CA TYR A 13 15.16 -3.35 3.00
C TYR A 13 15.97 -4.59 3.38
N LYS A 14 16.75 -4.48 4.46
CA LYS A 14 17.29 -5.61 5.21
C LYS A 14 16.27 -6.08 6.24
N TYR A 15 16.46 -7.29 6.78
CA TYR A 15 15.52 -7.88 7.74
C TYR A 15 15.34 -7.07 9.02
N GLY A 16 16.42 -6.48 9.56
CA GLY A 16 16.38 -5.75 10.84
C GLY A 16 15.23 -4.72 10.94
N PRO A 17 15.11 -3.77 10.00
CA PRO A 17 14.01 -2.81 9.98
C PRO A 17 12.61 -3.40 9.87
N MET A 18 12.48 -4.63 9.36
CA MET A 18 11.19 -5.30 9.17
C MET A 18 10.89 -6.35 10.25
N LYS A 19 11.80 -6.59 11.17
CA LYS A 19 11.73 -7.68 12.14
C LYS A 19 10.40 -7.72 12.88
N TYR A 20 9.95 -6.57 13.37
CA TYR A 20 8.74 -6.48 14.19
C TYR A 20 7.45 -6.79 13.43
N PHE A 21 7.40 -6.52 12.14
CA PHE A 21 6.30 -6.94 11.30
C PHE A 21 6.07 -8.46 11.39
N PHE A 22 7.12 -9.26 11.18
CA PHE A 22 7.02 -10.71 11.17
C PHE A 22 6.89 -11.31 12.58
N THR A 23 7.61 -10.74 13.56
CA THR A 23 7.53 -11.25 14.94
C THR A 23 6.18 -10.95 15.58
N SER A 24 5.55 -9.82 15.28
CA SER A 24 4.19 -9.52 15.76
C SER A 24 3.14 -10.44 15.14
N LEU A 25 3.22 -10.73 13.85
CA LEU A 25 2.34 -11.73 13.19
C LEU A 25 2.46 -13.12 13.80
N LYS A 26 3.70 -13.52 14.15
CA LYS A 26 3.93 -14.79 14.86
C LYS A 26 3.31 -14.79 16.26
N LYS A 27 3.37 -13.65 16.99
CA LYS A 27 2.81 -13.55 18.35
C LYS A 27 1.30 -13.66 18.40
N ILE A 28 0.61 -13.22 17.35
CA ILE A 28 -0.85 -13.35 17.24
C ILE A 28 -1.29 -14.66 16.59
N ASP A 29 -0.37 -15.59 16.35
CA ASP A 29 -0.62 -16.87 15.69
C ASP A 29 -1.41 -16.70 14.38
N PHE A 30 -1.02 -15.73 13.54
CA PHE A 30 -1.70 -15.44 12.28
C PHE A 30 -1.75 -16.67 11.37
N ASP A 31 -2.96 -17.18 11.10
CA ASP A 31 -3.22 -18.37 10.25
C ASP A 31 -3.56 -17.96 8.81
N GLY A 32 -2.68 -17.20 8.18
CA GLY A 32 -2.80 -16.80 6.78
C GLY A 32 -1.48 -16.92 6.05
N ASP A 33 -1.50 -16.58 4.77
CA ASP A 33 -0.28 -16.47 4.00
C ASP A 33 0.29 -15.04 4.10
N ILE A 34 1.62 -14.93 4.09
CA ILE A 34 2.35 -13.65 4.04
C ILE A 34 3.15 -13.65 2.74
N ALA A 35 2.92 -12.68 1.86
CA ALA A 35 3.62 -12.54 0.59
C ALA A 35 4.32 -11.17 0.51
N ILE A 36 5.62 -11.17 0.23
CA ILE A 36 6.43 -9.94 0.25
C ILE A 36 7.16 -9.73 -1.08
N LEU A 37 7.00 -8.54 -1.66
CA LEU A 37 7.80 -8.11 -2.80
C LEU A 37 9.23 -7.82 -2.34
N VAL A 38 10.19 -8.52 -2.93
CA VAL A 38 11.62 -8.37 -2.66
C VAL A 38 12.40 -8.12 -3.95
N SER A 39 13.57 -7.52 -3.85
CA SER A 39 14.47 -7.40 -4.99
C SER A 39 15.01 -8.79 -5.41
N ASP A 40 15.21 -9.00 -6.70
CA ASP A 40 15.96 -10.16 -7.23
C ASP A 40 17.44 -10.18 -6.76
N LYS A 41 17.91 -9.08 -6.16
CA LYS A 41 19.24 -8.93 -5.53
C LYS A 41 19.16 -8.88 -4.00
N ILE A 42 18.11 -9.46 -3.40
CA ILE A 42 18.01 -9.56 -1.92
C ILE A 42 19.22 -10.34 -1.37
N ASP A 43 19.78 -9.86 -0.26
CA ASP A 43 20.88 -10.60 0.39
C ASP A 43 20.37 -11.90 1.05
N GLU A 44 21.26 -12.90 1.14
CA GLU A 44 20.87 -14.23 1.62
C GLU A 44 20.46 -14.23 3.10
N GLU A 45 21.00 -13.34 3.93
CA GLU A 45 20.61 -13.22 5.34
C GLU A 45 19.15 -12.78 5.44
N THR A 46 18.79 -11.71 4.76
CA THR A 46 17.40 -11.19 4.71
C THR A 46 16.45 -12.23 4.10
N LYS A 47 16.85 -12.88 3.02
CA LYS A 47 16.04 -13.90 2.35
C LYS A 47 15.77 -15.09 3.29
N ASN A 48 16.80 -15.62 3.94
CA ASN A 48 16.66 -16.75 4.86
C ASN A 48 15.80 -16.40 6.07
N ALA A 49 15.95 -15.18 6.61
CA ALA A 49 15.12 -14.71 7.70
C ALA A 49 13.63 -14.63 7.30
N LEU A 50 13.31 -14.13 6.11
CA LEU A 50 11.92 -14.10 5.60
C LEU A 50 11.37 -15.51 5.40
N LEU A 51 12.14 -16.42 4.81
CA LEU A 51 11.73 -17.82 4.61
C LEU A 51 11.49 -18.55 5.94
N ALA A 52 12.27 -18.24 6.99
CA ALA A 52 12.07 -18.79 8.33
C ALA A 52 10.73 -18.39 8.98
N HIS A 53 10.14 -17.29 8.51
CA HIS A 53 8.76 -16.86 8.87
C HIS A 53 7.69 -17.43 7.94
N GLY A 54 8.00 -18.32 7.02
CA GLY A 54 7.05 -18.87 6.05
C GLY A 54 6.62 -17.89 4.96
N VAL A 55 7.38 -16.82 4.72
CA VAL A 55 7.04 -15.77 3.76
C VAL A 55 7.16 -16.25 2.33
N ILE A 56 6.15 -15.97 1.53
CA ILE A 56 6.17 -16.17 0.08
C ILE A 56 6.88 -14.98 -0.57
N LEU A 57 8.01 -15.23 -1.23
CA LEU A 57 8.79 -14.17 -1.87
C LEU A 57 8.33 -13.92 -3.30
N ILE A 58 7.99 -12.67 -3.61
CA ILE A 58 7.64 -12.21 -4.95
C ILE A 58 8.78 -11.33 -5.46
N TYR A 59 9.50 -11.81 -6.48
CA TYR A 59 10.71 -11.13 -6.96
C TYR A 59 10.42 -9.98 -7.92
N VAL A 60 11.02 -8.83 -7.64
CA VAL A 60 11.02 -7.62 -8.48
C VAL A 60 12.40 -7.44 -9.10
N LYS A 61 12.46 -7.22 -10.41
CA LYS A 61 13.72 -6.99 -11.13
C LYS A 61 14.33 -5.64 -10.72
N SER A 62 15.48 -5.66 -10.10
CA SER A 62 16.22 -4.46 -9.68
C SER A 62 16.58 -3.52 -10.83
N GLY A 63 16.87 -4.06 -12.00
CA GLY A 63 17.12 -3.27 -13.21
C GLY A 63 15.97 -2.34 -13.62
N SER A 64 14.72 -2.75 -13.38
CA SER A 64 13.56 -1.89 -13.62
C SER A 64 13.54 -0.68 -12.68
N ILE A 65 13.87 -0.89 -11.40
CA ILE A 65 13.93 0.19 -10.39
C ILE A 65 15.03 1.21 -10.75
N GLU A 66 16.20 0.73 -11.13
CA GLU A 66 17.33 1.58 -11.54
C GLU A 66 16.99 2.39 -12.80
N PHE A 67 16.37 1.75 -13.78
CA PHE A 67 15.89 2.42 -14.99
C PHE A 67 14.90 3.53 -14.66
N THR A 68 13.90 3.27 -13.84
CA THR A 68 12.88 4.26 -13.44
C THR A 68 13.51 5.46 -12.75
N LYS A 69 14.46 5.25 -11.83
CA LYS A 69 15.19 6.35 -11.16
C LYS A 69 15.93 7.22 -12.16
N LYS A 70 16.69 6.62 -13.09
CA LYS A 70 17.42 7.35 -14.13
C LYS A 70 16.46 8.09 -15.07
N TYR A 71 15.36 7.48 -15.48
CA TYR A 71 14.33 8.08 -16.31
C TYR A 71 13.73 9.31 -15.66
N ALA A 72 13.30 9.23 -14.40
CA ALA A 72 12.69 10.34 -13.66
C ALA A 72 13.66 11.51 -13.40
N GLN A 73 14.96 11.23 -13.25
CA GLN A 73 16.00 12.25 -13.10
C GLN A 73 16.43 12.88 -14.43
N SER A 74 16.25 12.19 -15.55
CA SER A 74 16.61 12.66 -16.87
C SER A 74 15.61 13.72 -17.38
N ARG A 75 16.01 14.47 -18.43
CA ARG A 75 15.08 15.36 -19.15
C ARG A 75 14.19 14.61 -20.16
N PHE A 76 14.40 13.33 -20.36
CA PHE A 76 13.66 12.50 -21.32
C PHE A 76 12.16 12.45 -21.03
N TRP A 77 11.74 12.52 -19.76
CA TRP A 77 10.33 12.54 -19.42
C TRP A 77 9.56 13.72 -20.01
N LYS A 78 10.23 14.86 -20.27
CA LYS A 78 9.62 16.05 -20.90
C LYS A 78 9.25 15.75 -22.36
N ILE A 79 10.14 15.07 -23.07
CA ILE A 79 9.92 14.65 -24.46
C ILE A 79 8.90 13.52 -24.52
N HIS A 80 8.92 12.59 -23.55
CA HIS A 80 8.02 11.44 -23.48
C HIS A 80 6.58 11.82 -23.12
N ARG A 81 6.35 12.99 -22.53
CA ARG A 81 5.00 13.41 -22.09
C ARG A 81 3.96 13.49 -23.22
N LEU A 82 4.36 13.89 -24.42
CA LEU A 82 3.45 13.98 -25.57
C LEU A 82 3.11 12.60 -26.15
N PRO A 83 4.10 11.76 -26.50
CA PRO A 83 3.83 10.40 -26.96
C PRO A 83 3.20 9.51 -25.88
N HIS A 84 3.41 9.78 -24.57
CA HIS A 84 2.81 9.02 -23.49
C HIS A 84 1.27 8.99 -23.58
N LYS A 85 0.62 10.13 -23.83
CA LYS A 85 -0.84 10.18 -23.96
C LYS A 85 -1.37 9.29 -25.08
N LEU A 86 -0.64 9.27 -26.21
CA LEU A 86 -1.00 8.39 -27.33
C LEU A 86 -0.73 6.93 -26.98
N LEU A 87 0.43 6.64 -26.39
CA LEU A 87 0.81 5.31 -25.96
C LEU A 87 -0.21 4.76 -24.93
N PHE A 88 -0.61 5.56 -23.92
CA PHE A 88 -1.64 5.16 -22.97
C PHE A 88 -2.95 4.78 -23.68
N LYS A 89 -3.42 5.61 -24.63
CA LYS A 89 -4.62 5.30 -25.42
C LYS A 89 -4.50 3.95 -26.16
N LEU A 90 -3.35 3.70 -26.76
CA LEU A 90 -3.08 2.43 -27.48
C LEU A 90 -3.01 1.24 -26.51
N LEU A 91 -2.34 1.39 -25.36
CA LEU A 91 -2.23 0.34 -24.36
C LEU A 91 -3.57 0.02 -23.67
N ASN A 92 -4.41 1.05 -23.46
CA ASN A 92 -5.70 0.94 -22.78
C ASN A 92 -6.82 0.42 -23.68
N THR A 93 -6.50 -0.40 -24.69
CA THR A 93 -7.46 -1.00 -25.65
C THR A 93 -7.33 -2.51 -25.74
N GLY A 94 -8.46 -3.15 -26.07
CA GLY A 94 -8.53 -4.59 -26.30
C GLY A 94 -8.56 -5.44 -25.03
N LYS A 95 -8.73 -6.75 -25.19
CA LYS A 95 -8.93 -7.71 -24.09
C LYS A 95 -7.76 -7.76 -23.08
N ASN A 96 -6.53 -7.47 -23.52
CA ASN A 96 -5.32 -7.53 -22.69
C ASN A 96 -4.86 -6.14 -22.20
N LYS A 97 -5.74 -5.14 -22.15
CA LYS A 97 -5.38 -3.76 -21.78
C LYS A 97 -4.66 -3.68 -20.44
N LEU A 98 -5.18 -4.33 -19.41
CA LEU A 98 -4.62 -4.27 -18.07
C LEU A 98 -3.21 -4.88 -17.99
N CYS A 99 -2.97 -6.00 -18.67
CA CYS A 99 -1.63 -6.60 -18.77
C CYS A 99 -0.62 -5.65 -19.44
N LYS A 100 -1.04 -4.93 -20.49
CA LYS A 100 -0.19 -3.93 -21.15
C LYS A 100 0.11 -2.74 -20.23
N LEU A 101 -0.91 -2.22 -19.54
CA LEU A 101 -0.77 -1.11 -18.59
C LEU A 101 0.10 -1.52 -17.39
N SER A 102 -0.09 -2.72 -16.85
CA SER A 102 0.75 -3.27 -15.79
C SER A 102 2.22 -3.34 -16.18
N LYS A 103 2.53 -3.85 -17.38
CA LYS A 103 3.90 -3.86 -17.91
C LYS A 103 4.47 -2.45 -18.03
N TYR A 104 3.68 -1.49 -18.52
CA TYR A 104 4.09 -0.09 -18.63
C TYR A 104 4.42 0.51 -17.25
N VAL A 105 3.52 0.35 -16.27
CA VAL A 105 3.73 0.85 -14.91
C VAL A 105 4.97 0.23 -14.28
N LYS A 106 5.20 -1.07 -14.41
CA LYS A 106 6.40 -1.76 -13.89
C LYS A 106 7.72 -1.22 -14.45
N ILE A 107 7.70 -0.68 -15.69
CA ILE A 107 8.90 -0.11 -16.33
C ILE A 107 9.14 1.34 -15.90
N PHE A 108 8.09 2.15 -15.79
CA PHE A 108 8.22 3.61 -15.65
C PHE A 108 7.93 4.14 -14.26
N HIS A 109 7.46 3.31 -13.32
CA HIS A 109 7.12 3.72 -11.95
C HIS A 109 8.04 3.05 -10.92
N LEU A 110 8.43 3.78 -9.88
CA LEU A 110 9.08 3.19 -8.72
C LEU A 110 8.16 2.19 -8.01
N ILE A 111 8.73 1.45 -7.06
CA ILE A 111 8.01 0.38 -6.38
C ILE A 111 6.73 0.86 -5.68
N SER A 112 6.70 2.08 -5.13
CA SER A 112 5.49 2.66 -4.55
C SER A 112 4.32 2.67 -5.54
N GLY A 113 4.56 3.03 -6.81
CA GLY A 113 3.53 2.95 -7.85
C GLY A 113 3.39 1.56 -8.47
N SER A 114 4.48 0.83 -8.70
CA SER A 114 4.42 -0.45 -9.40
C SER A 114 4.04 -1.66 -8.52
N ARG A 115 4.06 -1.53 -7.18
CA ARG A 115 3.67 -2.61 -6.25
C ARG A 115 2.27 -3.18 -6.54
N TYR A 116 1.33 -2.34 -6.92
CA TYR A 116 -0.05 -2.74 -7.27
C TYR A 116 -0.09 -3.71 -8.46
N CYS A 117 0.83 -3.56 -9.41
CA CYS A 117 0.95 -4.47 -10.55
C CYS A 117 1.42 -5.88 -10.13
N TYR A 118 2.37 -5.94 -9.19
CA TYR A 118 2.88 -7.22 -8.69
C TYR A 118 1.85 -7.90 -7.79
N TYR A 119 1.14 -7.14 -6.94
CA TYR A 119 0.04 -7.65 -6.13
C TYR A 119 -1.07 -8.23 -7.01
N TYR A 120 -1.47 -7.49 -8.04
CA TYR A 120 -2.47 -7.94 -9.01
C TYR A 120 -2.07 -9.25 -9.68
N ASP A 121 -0.86 -9.33 -10.22
CA ASP A 121 -0.38 -10.53 -10.91
C ASP A 121 -0.32 -11.74 -9.96
N TYR A 122 0.12 -11.53 -8.73
CA TYR A 122 0.15 -12.59 -7.72
C TYR A 122 -1.26 -13.08 -7.36
N LEU A 123 -2.19 -12.18 -7.10
CA LEU A 123 -3.57 -12.51 -6.80
C LEU A 123 -4.28 -13.18 -7.97
N LEU A 124 -4.04 -12.71 -9.20
CA LEU A 124 -4.60 -13.31 -10.41
C LEU A 124 -4.16 -14.77 -10.59
N ALA A 125 -2.90 -15.08 -10.28
CA ALA A 125 -2.36 -16.43 -10.30
C ALA A 125 -2.88 -17.33 -9.15
N ASN A 126 -3.42 -16.72 -8.08
CA ASN A 126 -3.89 -17.40 -6.87
C ASN A 126 -5.37 -17.13 -6.57
N ARG A 127 -6.20 -16.91 -7.59
CA ARG A 127 -7.60 -16.43 -7.48
C ARG A 127 -8.50 -17.24 -6.56
N ASP A 128 -8.25 -18.53 -6.39
CA ASP A 128 -9.10 -19.42 -5.60
C ASP A 128 -8.59 -19.63 -4.16
N LYS A 129 -7.43 -19.05 -3.84
CA LYS A 129 -6.71 -19.33 -2.60
C LYS A 129 -7.14 -18.43 -1.44
N TYR A 130 -7.49 -17.16 -1.74
CA TYR A 130 -7.68 -16.16 -0.70
C TYR A 130 -9.11 -15.65 -0.58
N LYS A 131 -9.52 -15.32 0.67
CA LYS A 131 -10.80 -14.72 1.01
C LYS A 131 -10.67 -13.21 1.19
N PHE A 132 -9.83 -12.77 2.13
CA PHE A 132 -9.51 -11.38 2.38
C PHE A 132 -8.02 -11.12 2.18
N ILE A 133 -7.70 -9.90 1.77
CA ILE A 133 -6.35 -9.43 1.52
C ILE A 133 -6.12 -8.12 2.28
N LEU A 134 -5.00 -8.02 2.99
CA LEU A 134 -4.44 -6.76 3.47
C LEU A 134 -3.22 -6.42 2.62
N THR A 135 -3.28 -5.32 1.87
CA THR A 135 -2.06 -4.70 1.30
C THR A 135 -1.48 -3.77 2.34
N THR A 136 -0.17 -3.88 2.64
CA THR A 136 0.42 -3.11 3.74
C THR A 136 1.89 -2.74 3.49
N ASP A 137 2.33 -1.66 4.12
CA ASP A 137 3.74 -1.37 4.30
C ASP A 137 4.33 -2.39 5.29
N VAL A 138 5.65 -2.63 5.23
CA VAL A 138 6.29 -3.75 5.97
C VAL A 138 7.23 -3.25 7.06
N ARG A 139 7.87 -2.10 6.86
CA ARG A 139 8.89 -1.60 7.78
C ARG A 139 8.32 -1.08 9.09
N ASP A 140 7.22 -0.36 9.00
CA ASP A 140 6.63 0.49 10.03
C ASP A 140 5.22 0.07 10.43
N VAL A 141 4.92 -1.21 10.27
CA VAL A 141 3.65 -1.84 10.66
C VAL A 141 3.90 -2.99 11.63
N VAL A 142 3.08 -3.06 12.67
CA VAL A 142 3.03 -4.19 13.62
C VAL A 142 1.59 -4.61 13.88
N PHE A 143 1.41 -5.83 14.34
CA PHE A 143 0.10 -6.45 14.56
C PHE A 143 -0.13 -6.75 16.04
N GLN A 144 -1.29 -6.38 16.56
CA GLN A 144 -1.73 -6.69 17.92
C GLN A 144 -2.81 -7.76 17.94
N ALA A 145 -3.54 -7.92 16.84
CA ALA A 145 -4.58 -8.93 16.66
C ALA A 145 -4.75 -9.29 15.17
N ASP A 146 -5.57 -10.29 14.85
CA ASP A 146 -5.88 -10.65 13.45
C ASP A 146 -6.65 -9.51 12.77
N PRO A 147 -6.09 -8.90 11.69
CA PRO A 147 -6.73 -7.78 10.99
C PRO A 147 -8.01 -8.18 10.23
N PHE A 148 -8.27 -9.46 10.08
CA PHE A 148 -9.42 -9.97 9.35
C PHE A 148 -10.54 -10.45 10.28
N ALA A 149 -10.34 -10.38 11.60
CA ALA A 149 -11.33 -10.80 12.56
C ALA A 149 -12.62 -9.97 12.44
N GLY A 150 -13.75 -10.65 12.27
CA GLY A 150 -15.05 -9.99 12.14
C GLY A 150 -15.38 -9.47 10.74
N LEU A 151 -14.48 -9.61 9.75
CA LEU A 151 -14.79 -9.25 8.36
C LEU A 151 -15.70 -10.32 7.73
N ASP A 152 -16.72 -9.85 7.05
CA ASP A 152 -17.62 -10.69 6.27
C ASP A 152 -17.95 -10.04 4.90
N GLY A 153 -18.60 -10.80 4.02
CA GLY A 153 -19.11 -10.29 2.74
C GLY A 153 -18.07 -9.66 1.81
N GLU A 154 -18.49 -8.61 1.11
CA GLU A 154 -17.74 -7.89 0.09
C GLU A 154 -17.14 -6.59 0.65
N ALA A 155 -16.14 -6.71 1.54
CA ALA A 155 -15.48 -5.58 2.17
C ALA A 155 -14.42 -4.92 1.28
N LEU A 156 -14.28 -3.60 1.37
CA LEU A 156 -13.12 -2.82 0.92
C LEU A 156 -12.99 -1.63 1.86
N HIS A 157 -12.01 -1.68 2.75
CA HIS A 157 -11.79 -0.71 3.82
C HIS A 157 -10.55 0.12 3.53
N PHE A 158 -10.71 1.43 3.62
CA PHE A 158 -9.67 2.44 3.57
C PHE A 158 -9.60 3.16 4.90
N TYR A 159 -8.42 3.57 5.35
CA TYR A 159 -8.20 4.13 6.68
C TYR A 159 -7.71 5.56 6.59
N GLU A 160 -8.43 6.48 7.23
CA GLU A 160 -8.03 7.88 7.32
C GLU A 160 -6.72 8.04 8.11
N GLN A 161 -6.04 9.13 7.83
CA GLN A 161 -5.00 9.71 8.66
C GLN A 161 -5.60 10.88 9.46
N ASP A 162 -4.82 11.41 10.43
CA ASP A 162 -5.34 12.49 11.27
C ASP A 162 -5.43 13.82 10.52
N ASP A 163 -4.47 14.09 9.64
CA ASP A 163 -4.34 15.37 8.96
C ASP A 163 -5.14 15.46 7.65
N ALA A 164 -5.64 16.67 7.37
CA ALA A 164 -6.20 16.97 6.07
C ALA A 164 -5.11 17.07 5.00
N ILE A 165 -5.46 16.71 3.76
CA ILE A 165 -4.54 16.69 2.60
C ILE A 165 -3.76 18.00 2.46
N ARG A 166 -4.39 19.16 2.73
CA ARG A 166 -3.73 20.48 2.66
C ARG A 166 -2.54 20.65 3.60
N TYR A 167 -2.54 19.96 4.75
CA TYR A 167 -1.45 20.04 5.72
C TYR A 167 -0.29 19.10 5.39
N ASN A 168 -0.49 18.12 4.49
CA ASN A 168 0.57 17.28 3.97
C ASN A 168 1.07 17.82 2.61
N SER A 169 2.20 18.53 2.64
CA SER A 169 2.78 19.17 1.45
C SER A 169 3.13 18.17 0.34
N TYR A 170 3.53 16.95 0.69
CA TYR A 170 3.84 15.90 -0.28
C TYR A 170 2.57 15.39 -0.98
N THR A 171 1.53 15.06 -0.23
CA THR A 171 0.26 14.58 -0.78
C THR A 171 -0.39 15.65 -1.67
N SER A 172 -0.44 16.91 -1.20
CA SER A 172 -0.90 18.05 -1.99
C SER A 172 -0.10 18.24 -3.28
N TYR A 173 1.23 18.10 -3.20
CA TYR A 173 2.10 18.17 -4.38
C TYR A 173 1.78 17.06 -5.39
N TRP A 174 1.63 15.81 -4.94
CA TRP A 174 1.34 14.67 -5.81
C TRP A 174 0.01 14.82 -6.50
N ILE A 175 -1.07 15.13 -5.78
CA ILE A 175 -2.41 15.34 -6.36
C ILE A 175 -2.39 16.48 -7.38
N LYS A 176 -1.81 17.62 -7.02
CA LYS A 176 -1.73 18.79 -7.90
C LYS A 176 -1.02 18.49 -9.22
N HIS A 177 0.07 17.72 -9.16
CA HIS A 177 0.88 17.44 -10.35
C HIS A 177 0.37 16.25 -11.17
N ALA A 178 -0.34 15.31 -10.55
CA ALA A 178 -0.97 14.21 -11.25
C ALA A 178 -2.30 14.62 -11.92
N PHE A 179 -3.15 15.34 -11.18
CA PHE A 179 -4.55 15.60 -11.57
C PHE A 179 -4.90 17.07 -11.75
N GLY A 180 -4.02 17.98 -11.36
CA GLY A 180 -4.19 19.43 -11.53
C GLY A 180 -4.71 20.17 -10.29
N LYS A 181 -4.63 21.51 -10.35
CA LYS A 181 -5.03 22.38 -9.21
C LYS A 181 -6.50 22.24 -8.83
N LYS A 182 -7.40 22.07 -9.80
CA LYS A 182 -8.84 21.91 -9.54
C LYS A 182 -9.16 20.62 -8.80
N ALA A 183 -8.45 19.55 -9.13
CA ALA A 183 -8.60 18.27 -8.45
C ALA A 183 -8.12 18.34 -6.98
N LEU A 184 -7.00 19.02 -6.73
CA LEU A 184 -6.54 19.26 -5.36
C LEU A 184 -7.56 20.09 -4.57
N ALA A 185 -7.99 21.25 -5.11
CA ALA A 185 -8.93 22.16 -4.43
C ALA A 185 -10.26 21.49 -4.07
N ALA A 186 -10.67 20.46 -4.80
CA ALA A 186 -11.91 19.72 -4.53
C ALA A 186 -11.82 18.79 -3.30
N ILE A 187 -10.61 18.39 -2.89
CA ILE A 187 -10.40 17.40 -1.83
C ILE A 187 -9.38 17.83 -0.75
N GLU A 188 -8.76 18.99 -0.86
CA GLU A 188 -7.67 19.41 0.05
C GLU A 188 -8.10 19.56 1.51
N ASP A 189 -9.40 19.78 1.77
CA ASP A 189 -9.99 19.85 3.11
C ASP A 189 -10.36 18.48 3.69
N LYS A 190 -10.29 17.43 2.87
CA LYS A 190 -10.56 16.07 3.30
C LYS A 190 -9.37 15.49 4.04
N LYS A 191 -9.61 14.52 4.93
CA LYS A 191 -8.57 13.72 5.57
C LYS A 191 -7.76 12.97 4.51
N SER A 192 -6.46 12.85 4.69
CA SER A 192 -5.66 11.93 3.87
C SER A 192 -6.03 10.48 4.21
N ILE A 193 -6.00 9.58 3.23
CA ILE A 193 -6.34 8.17 3.40
C ILE A 193 -5.08 7.34 3.15
N CYS A 194 -4.68 6.54 4.12
CA CYS A 194 -3.40 5.83 4.08
C CYS A 194 -3.33 4.80 2.92
N SER A 195 -2.44 5.02 1.96
CA SER A 195 -2.16 4.05 0.89
C SER A 195 -1.26 2.88 1.34
N GLY A 196 -0.67 3.00 2.53
CA GLY A 196 0.18 1.98 3.14
C GLY A 196 -0.61 0.81 3.75
N THR A 197 -1.94 0.92 3.88
CA THR A 197 -2.80 -0.12 4.45
C THR A 197 -4.18 -0.10 3.79
N THR A 198 -4.59 -1.22 3.22
CA THR A 198 -5.93 -1.39 2.62
C THR A 198 -6.38 -2.83 2.81
N ILE A 199 -7.59 -3.04 3.33
CA ILE A 199 -8.19 -4.39 3.49
C ILE A 199 -9.34 -4.55 2.51
N GLY A 200 -9.45 -5.72 1.89
CA GLY A 200 -10.59 -6.02 1.02
C GLY A 200 -10.83 -7.51 0.82
N SER A 201 -12.09 -7.87 0.50
CA SER A 201 -12.40 -9.18 -0.05
C SER A 201 -11.65 -9.38 -1.39
N PHE A 202 -11.44 -10.62 -1.79
CA PHE A 202 -10.66 -10.91 -3.00
C PHE A 202 -11.16 -10.13 -4.22
N GLY A 203 -12.47 -10.13 -4.47
CA GLY A 203 -13.08 -9.46 -5.62
C GLY A 203 -12.90 -7.94 -5.56
N ARG A 204 -13.15 -7.36 -4.40
CA ARG A 204 -13.00 -5.91 -4.16
C ARG A 204 -11.53 -5.45 -4.24
N MET A 205 -10.60 -6.25 -3.72
CA MET A 205 -9.17 -5.97 -3.82
C MET A 205 -8.69 -6.03 -5.27
N MET A 206 -9.15 -7.01 -6.06
CA MET A 206 -8.82 -7.07 -7.49
C MET A 206 -9.31 -5.84 -8.24
N ASP A 207 -10.55 -5.38 -8.00
CA ASP A 207 -11.10 -4.14 -8.59
C ASP A 207 -10.27 -2.91 -8.19
N TYR A 208 -9.89 -2.82 -6.90
CA TYR A 208 -9.00 -1.76 -6.40
C TYR A 208 -7.66 -1.73 -7.14
N LEU A 209 -6.98 -2.88 -7.25
CA LEU A 209 -5.68 -2.98 -7.91
C LEU A 209 -5.76 -2.67 -9.41
N GLU A 210 -6.80 -3.14 -10.10
CA GLU A 210 -7.03 -2.83 -11.54
C GLU A 210 -7.18 -1.33 -11.77
N LYS A 211 -7.96 -0.65 -10.94
CA LYS A 211 -8.19 0.79 -11.02
C LYS A 211 -6.93 1.58 -10.67
N MET A 212 -6.19 1.18 -9.62
CA MET A 212 -4.89 1.78 -9.27
C MET A 212 -3.90 1.68 -10.44
N ILE A 213 -3.76 0.51 -11.07
CA ILE A 213 -2.90 0.33 -12.24
C ILE A 213 -3.34 1.22 -13.39
N THR A 214 -4.65 1.27 -13.67
CA THR A 214 -5.20 2.05 -14.79
C THR A 214 -5.00 3.54 -14.61
N VAL A 215 -5.22 4.08 -13.40
CA VAL A 215 -5.02 5.51 -13.11
C VAL A 215 -3.54 5.86 -13.10
N GLN A 216 -2.70 5.05 -12.45
CA GLN A 216 -1.26 5.28 -12.41
C GLN A 216 -0.62 5.24 -13.81
N ALA A 217 -1.09 4.37 -14.71
CA ALA A 217 -0.60 4.32 -16.08
C ALA A 217 -0.87 5.62 -16.88
N GLN A 218 -1.76 6.49 -16.43
CA GLN A 218 -1.99 7.81 -17.01
C GLN A 218 -0.96 8.86 -16.55
N ILE A 219 -0.26 8.57 -15.45
CA ILE A 219 0.70 9.49 -14.85
C ILE A 219 2.08 9.23 -15.46
N THR A 220 2.77 10.29 -15.81
CA THR A 220 4.11 10.21 -16.38
C THR A 220 4.99 11.34 -15.85
N GLY A 221 6.28 11.22 -16.07
CA GLY A 221 7.24 12.25 -15.78
C GLY A 221 7.92 12.06 -14.42
N ARG A 222 8.27 13.19 -13.80
CA ARG A 222 9.06 13.18 -12.57
C ARG A 222 8.35 12.47 -11.41
N LEU A 223 7.02 12.52 -11.37
CA LEU A 223 6.22 11.91 -10.30
C LEU A 223 6.46 10.41 -10.18
N THR A 224 6.55 9.70 -11.31
CA THR A 224 6.69 8.24 -11.31
C THR A 224 8.01 7.75 -10.70
N GLY A 225 8.98 8.66 -10.57
CA GLY A 225 10.26 8.43 -9.89
C GLY A 225 10.34 8.98 -8.46
N LEU A 226 9.23 9.45 -7.90
CA LEU A 226 9.13 9.86 -6.50
C LEU A 226 8.53 8.71 -5.68
N GLY A 227 9.11 8.44 -4.52
CA GLY A 227 8.51 7.53 -3.55
C GLY A 227 7.24 8.13 -2.96
N GLY A 228 6.22 7.32 -2.72
CA GLY A 228 5.00 7.70 -2.03
C GLY A 228 3.95 8.44 -2.88
N PHE A 229 4.18 8.72 -4.17
CA PHE A 229 3.20 9.44 -4.98
C PHE A 229 1.87 8.67 -5.16
N ASP A 230 1.87 7.38 -4.96
CA ASP A 230 0.70 6.51 -4.92
C ASP A 230 -0.31 6.94 -3.83
N GLN A 231 0.16 7.55 -2.73
CA GLN A 231 -0.71 8.17 -1.72
C GLN A 231 -1.64 9.23 -2.34
N GLY A 232 -1.11 10.14 -3.15
CA GLY A 232 -1.94 11.16 -3.81
C GLY A 232 -2.89 10.58 -4.87
N VAL A 233 -2.52 9.46 -5.51
CA VAL A 233 -3.42 8.73 -6.43
C VAL A 233 -4.54 8.06 -5.66
N HIS A 234 -4.22 7.44 -4.54
CA HIS A 234 -5.14 6.76 -3.64
C HIS A 234 -6.21 7.73 -3.12
N ASP A 235 -5.79 8.85 -2.51
CA ASP A 235 -6.69 9.90 -2.03
C ASP A 235 -7.62 10.41 -3.15
N TYR A 236 -7.04 10.74 -4.31
CA TYR A 236 -7.82 11.23 -5.44
C TYR A 236 -8.89 10.24 -5.89
N MET A 237 -8.55 8.97 -6.00
CA MET A 237 -9.49 7.94 -6.48
C MET A 237 -10.64 7.72 -5.50
N ILE A 238 -10.36 7.65 -4.19
CA ILE A 238 -11.38 7.41 -3.17
C ILE A 238 -12.35 8.58 -3.12
N TYR A 239 -11.86 9.82 -3.04
CA TYR A 239 -12.72 11.00 -2.99
C TYR A 239 -13.44 11.34 -4.30
N ASN A 240 -13.04 10.74 -5.42
CA ASN A 240 -13.76 10.81 -6.69
C ASN A 240 -14.61 9.56 -6.97
N ASN A 241 -14.93 8.78 -5.92
CA ASN A 241 -15.86 7.65 -5.96
C ASN A 241 -15.51 6.56 -6.98
N TYR A 242 -14.21 6.26 -7.12
CA TYR A 242 -13.79 5.12 -7.96
C TYR A 242 -14.21 3.78 -7.35
N PHE A 243 -14.48 3.71 -6.05
CA PHE A 243 -14.79 2.49 -5.31
C PHE A 243 -16.14 2.58 -4.61
N PRO A 244 -17.27 2.62 -5.34
CA PRO A 244 -18.58 2.69 -4.71
C PRO A 244 -18.82 1.48 -3.80
N GLY A 245 -19.42 1.71 -2.63
CA GLY A 245 -19.65 0.69 -1.61
C GLY A 245 -18.39 0.23 -0.88
N SER A 246 -17.32 1.03 -0.90
CA SER A 246 -16.19 0.89 0.05
C SER A 246 -16.44 1.72 1.29
N ASP A 247 -15.79 1.35 2.39
CA ASP A 247 -15.84 2.06 3.65
C ASP A 247 -14.55 2.86 3.84
N VAL A 248 -14.69 4.15 4.14
CA VAL A 248 -13.61 5.01 4.61
C VAL A 248 -13.75 5.11 6.11
N ILE A 249 -12.80 4.52 6.83
CA ILE A 249 -12.85 4.33 8.27
C ILE A 249 -12.01 5.41 8.94
N GLU A 250 -12.62 6.13 9.88
CA GLU A 250 -11.98 7.17 10.67
C GLU A 250 -10.80 6.59 11.48
N ASN A 251 -9.69 7.30 11.53
CA ASN A 251 -8.56 6.96 12.39
C ASN A 251 -8.89 7.34 13.85
N PRO A 252 -8.79 6.45 14.85
CA PRO A 252 -8.39 5.04 14.85
C PRO A 252 -9.58 4.06 15.02
N ALA A 253 -10.72 4.29 14.42
CA ALA A 253 -11.97 3.55 14.73
C ALA A 253 -11.99 2.09 14.29
N GLY A 254 -11.19 1.71 13.28
CA GLY A 254 -11.23 0.41 12.62
C GLY A 254 -10.08 -0.54 12.97
N GLU A 255 -9.78 -1.40 12.00
CA GLU A 255 -8.76 -2.44 12.10
C GLU A 255 -7.33 -1.87 12.05
N VAL A 256 -7.17 -0.66 11.53
CA VAL A 256 -5.87 -0.01 11.36
C VAL A 256 -5.86 1.35 12.03
N VAL A 257 -4.77 1.66 12.74
CA VAL A 257 -4.42 3.02 13.13
C VAL A 257 -3.15 3.46 12.39
N THR A 258 -3.17 4.66 11.83
CA THR A 258 -1.96 5.35 11.38
C THR A 258 -1.55 6.34 12.48
N LEU A 259 -0.45 6.05 13.18
CA LEU A 259 0.02 6.84 14.32
C LEU A 259 0.65 8.16 13.85
N GLU A 260 -0.16 9.18 13.69
CA GLU A 260 0.29 10.57 13.50
C GLU A 260 0.21 11.36 14.79
N ASN A 261 -0.76 11.03 15.67
CA ASN A 261 -0.93 11.61 16.98
C ASN A 261 -1.29 10.52 18.00
N LEU A 262 -0.51 10.43 19.11
CA LEU A 262 -0.78 9.48 20.20
C LEU A 262 -2.03 9.82 21.02
N ASP A 263 -2.48 11.07 21.03
CA ASP A 263 -3.67 11.48 21.80
C ASP A 263 -4.98 10.86 21.25
N THR A 264 -4.93 10.28 20.04
CA THR A 264 -6.11 9.62 19.42
C THR A 264 -6.30 8.19 19.87
N VAL A 265 -5.31 7.59 20.54
CA VAL A 265 -5.31 6.19 21.01
C VAL A 265 -5.02 6.12 22.49
N THR A 266 -5.39 5.01 23.12
CA THR A 266 -5.03 4.74 24.53
C THR A 266 -4.12 3.52 24.58
N LEU A 267 -2.99 3.66 25.32
CA LEU A 267 -2.13 2.54 25.66
C LEU A 267 -2.64 1.91 26.96
N THR A 268 -2.97 0.63 26.92
CA THR A 268 -3.42 -0.13 28.09
C THR A 268 -2.25 -0.58 28.98
N ASP A 269 -2.54 -1.02 30.19
CA ASP A 269 -1.55 -1.65 31.10
C ASP A 269 -0.91 -2.89 30.46
N ASN A 270 -1.61 -3.57 29.56
CA ASN A 270 -1.09 -4.71 28.78
C ASN A 270 -0.21 -4.29 27.60
N GLN A 271 0.09 -3.00 27.46
CA GLN A 271 0.90 -2.44 26.38
C GLN A 271 0.29 -2.69 24.97
N GLU A 272 -1.03 -2.63 24.89
CA GLU A 272 -1.80 -2.72 23.65
C GLU A 272 -2.48 -1.37 23.37
N LEU A 273 -2.46 -0.93 22.12
CA LEU A 273 -3.22 0.25 21.70
C LEU A 273 -4.69 -0.14 21.49
N VAL A 274 -5.55 0.64 22.11
CA VAL A 274 -7.00 0.51 21.92
C VAL A 274 -7.58 1.80 21.35
N ASN A 275 -8.66 1.66 20.61
CA ASN A 275 -9.42 2.78 20.08
C ASN A 275 -10.36 3.38 21.16
N ARG A 276 -11.07 4.46 20.79
CA ARG A 276 -12.06 5.14 21.67
C ARG A 276 -13.20 4.24 22.19
N TYR A 277 -13.36 3.05 21.62
CA TYR A 277 -14.34 2.05 22.05
C TYR A 277 -13.74 0.96 22.94
N ASN A 278 -12.50 1.17 23.41
CA ASN A 278 -11.72 0.22 24.20
C ASN A 278 -11.52 -1.14 23.50
N ARG A 279 -11.41 -1.14 22.18
CA ARG A 279 -11.11 -2.32 21.38
C ARG A 279 -9.66 -2.29 20.94
N VAL A 280 -8.95 -3.42 21.09
CA VAL A 280 -7.57 -3.56 20.59
C VAL A 280 -7.57 -3.30 19.08
N ILE A 281 -6.67 -2.42 18.64
CA ILE A 281 -6.50 -2.09 17.22
C ILE A 281 -5.61 -3.16 16.59
N PRO A 282 -6.08 -3.94 15.62
CA PRO A 282 -5.30 -5.05 15.07
C PRO A 282 -3.97 -4.64 14.42
N VAL A 283 -3.95 -3.53 13.69
CA VAL A 283 -2.78 -3.08 12.91
C VAL A 283 -2.36 -1.68 13.33
N VAL A 284 -1.09 -1.54 13.70
CA VAL A 284 -0.49 -0.25 14.08
C VAL A 284 0.54 0.12 13.02
N HIS A 285 0.22 1.15 12.22
CA HIS A 285 1.10 1.71 11.19
C HIS A 285 1.83 2.95 11.70
N LEU A 286 3.06 3.19 11.24
CA LEU A 286 3.97 4.29 11.64
C LEU A 286 4.37 4.24 13.12
N TYR A 287 4.39 3.06 13.75
CA TYR A 287 4.80 2.90 15.14
C TYR A 287 6.24 3.37 15.39
N ASP A 288 7.10 3.32 14.40
CA ASP A 288 8.51 3.69 14.45
C ASP A 288 8.75 5.21 14.62
N ARG A 289 7.71 6.03 14.45
CA ARG A 289 7.75 7.47 14.76
C ARG A 289 7.79 7.75 16.25
N TYR A 290 7.44 6.77 17.09
CA TYR A 290 7.37 6.87 18.54
C TYR A 290 8.29 5.83 19.20
N PRO A 291 9.62 6.06 19.23
CA PRO A 291 10.58 5.07 19.70
C PRO A 291 10.41 4.70 21.18
N ASP A 292 9.79 5.61 21.98
CA ASP A 292 9.50 5.37 23.40
C ASP A 292 8.19 4.59 23.63
N LEU A 293 7.41 4.34 22.57
CA LEU A 293 6.15 3.60 22.64
C LEU A 293 6.42 2.11 22.88
N LYS A 294 6.10 1.65 24.09
CA LYS A 294 6.25 0.23 24.47
C LYS A 294 5.00 -0.55 24.11
N LEU A 295 5.01 -1.16 22.95
CA LEU A 295 3.94 -2.08 22.53
C LEU A 295 4.35 -3.52 22.84
N LYS A 296 3.40 -4.33 23.35
CA LYS A 296 3.54 -5.77 23.50
C LYS A 296 3.95 -6.47 22.18
N ALA A 297 3.48 -5.93 21.07
CA ALA A 297 3.85 -6.38 19.72
C ALA A 297 5.35 -6.25 19.42
N LEU A 298 6.06 -5.31 20.05
CA LEU A 298 7.50 -5.04 19.88
C LEU A 298 8.39 -5.83 20.84
N LEU A 299 7.85 -6.30 21.97
CA LEU A 299 8.56 -7.11 22.96
C LEU A 299 8.76 -8.54 22.53
#